data_fb76bbbaa4f29ed54b8e35132c5cdac9
#
_entry.id   fb76bbbaa4f29ed54b8e35132c5cdac9
#
_cell.length_a   1.000
_cell.length_b   1.000
_cell.length_c   1.000
_cell.angle_alpha   90.00
_cell.angle_beta   90.00
_cell.angle_gamma   90.00
#
_symmetry.space_group_name_H-M   'P 1'
#
loop_
_entity.id
_entity.type
_entity.pdbx_description
1 polymer ?
#
loop_
_entity_poly.entity_id
_entity_poly.type
_entity_poly.pdbx_seq_one_letter_code
_entity_poly.pdbx_strand_id
1 'polypeptide(L)'
;AIAKVTQALKEGNTEQAKIVIKEDEEIDQIEKDIERLCLKLLLQQQPVARDLRRISAALKMITDMERIGDQTSDIAEIVISTRRNTPTQLKKLNEMSVAASKMVRDSVTAYLDKLTAMATGVSKMVRNSVTAYVEKDLELARTVMNDDDEIDDYFDEIRDQIIQLRGEKK
;
A
#
# COMPACT_ATOMS: atom_id res chain seq x y z
N ALA A 1 -14.12 -0.14 2.87
CA ALA A 1 -14.81 -1.36 2.44
C ALA A 1 -14.96 -2.38 3.60
N ILE A 2 -13.88 -2.98 4.18
CA ILE A 2 -13.93 -4.09 5.18
C ILE A 2 -14.86 -3.77 6.37
N ALA A 3 -14.71 -2.63 7.05
CA ALA A 3 -15.54 -2.28 8.20
C ALA A 3 -17.02 -2.13 7.84
N LYS A 4 -17.31 -1.54 6.67
CA LYS A 4 -18.68 -1.34 6.18
C LYS A 4 -19.35 -2.66 5.85
N VAL A 5 -18.67 -3.57 5.14
CA VAL A 5 -19.23 -4.89 4.82
C VAL A 5 -19.46 -5.74 6.06
N THR A 6 -18.55 -5.67 7.04
CA THR A 6 -18.73 -6.38 8.31
C THR A 6 -19.95 -5.88 9.08
N GLN A 7 -20.20 -4.57 9.05
CA GLN A 7 -21.39 -4.00 9.67
C GLN A 7 -22.65 -4.37 8.89
N ALA A 8 -22.64 -4.27 7.56
CA ALA A 8 -23.75 -4.70 6.72
C ALA A 8 -24.12 -6.18 6.97
N LEU A 9 -23.11 -7.04 7.12
CA LEU A 9 -23.31 -8.46 7.43
C LEU A 9 -23.93 -8.67 8.81
N LYS A 10 -23.53 -7.89 9.83
CA LYS A 10 -24.10 -8.00 11.20
C LYS A 10 -25.56 -7.56 11.26
N GLU A 11 -25.87 -6.49 10.57
CA GLU A 11 -27.19 -5.84 10.61
C GLU A 11 -28.14 -6.41 9.55
N GLY A 12 -27.65 -7.23 8.63
CA GLY A 12 -28.40 -7.65 7.45
C GLY A 12 -28.79 -6.48 6.55
N ASN A 13 -27.97 -5.40 6.58
CA ASN A 13 -28.26 -4.14 5.90
C ASN A 13 -27.88 -4.20 4.42
N THR A 14 -28.87 -4.52 3.58
CA THR A 14 -28.68 -4.64 2.13
C THR A 14 -28.35 -3.31 1.43
N GLU A 15 -28.80 -2.18 1.95
CA GLU A 15 -28.49 -0.88 1.36
C GLU A 15 -27.01 -0.52 1.59
N GLN A 16 -26.50 -0.79 2.79
CA GLN A 16 -25.09 -0.60 3.08
C GLN A 16 -24.21 -1.57 2.26
N ALA A 17 -24.66 -2.79 2.03
CA ALA A 17 -23.98 -3.75 1.16
C ALA A 17 -23.88 -3.24 -0.29
N LYS A 18 -24.96 -2.65 -0.84
CA LYS A 18 -24.93 -2.03 -2.17
C LYS A 18 -23.93 -0.87 -2.27
N ILE A 19 -23.80 -0.08 -1.19
CA ILE A 19 -22.80 1.00 -1.15
C ILE A 19 -21.37 0.43 -1.23
N VAL A 20 -21.11 -0.69 -0.53
CA VAL A 20 -19.78 -1.35 -0.57
C VAL A 20 -19.45 -1.81 -1.99
N ILE A 21 -20.38 -2.43 -2.71
CA ILE A 21 -20.19 -2.85 -4.10
C ILE A 21 -19.86 -1.66 -5.00
N LYS A 22 -20.58 -0.56 -4.81
CA LYS A 22 -20.32 0.67 -5.59
C LYS A 22 -18.96 1.30 -5.28
N GLU A 23 -18.53 1.28 -4.02
CA GLU A 23 -17.21 1.79 -3.61
C GLU A 23 -16.07 0.93 -4.17
N ASP A 24 -16.32 -0.33 -4.49
CA ASP A 24 -15.37 -1.23 -5.13
C ASP A 24 -15.05 -0.77 -6.55
N GLU A 25 -16.02 -0.33 -7.32
CA GLU A 25 -15.81 0.26 -8.65
C GLU A 25 -14.85 1.47 -8.60
N GLU A 26 -14.86 2.23 -7.50
CA GLU A 26 -13.93 3.34 -7.29
C GLU A 26 -12.51 2.83 -7.02
N ILE A 27 -12.37 1.74 -6.27
CA ILE A 27 -11.08 1.09 -6.00
C ILE A 27 -10.46 0.58 -7.29
N ASP A 28 -11.23 -0.10 -8.14
CA ASP A 28 -10.82 -0.56 -9.45
C ASP A 28 -10.32 0.58 -10.35
N GLN A 29 -11.02 1.71 -10.31
CA GLN A 29 -10.61 2.86 -11.11
C GLN A 29 -9.29 3.44 -10.62
N ILE A 30 -9.10 3.52 -9.30
CA ILE A 30 -7.85 3.99 -8.69
C ILE A 30 -6.70 3.04 -9.03
N GLU A 31 -6.92 1.71 -8.97
CA GLU A 31 -5.92 0.73 -9.40
C GLU A 31 -5.46 0.98 -10.83
N LYS A 32 -6.40 1.07 -11.77
CA LYS A 32 -6.10 1.33 -13.20
C LYS A 32 -5.36 2.65 -13.42
N ASP A 33 -5.69 3.68 -12.66
CA ASP A 33 -5.03 4.98 -12.76
C ASP A 33 -3.59 4.94 -12.22
N ILE A 34 -3.36 4.24 -11.11
CA ILE A 34 -2.01 4.03 -10.55
C ILE A 34 -1.18 3.14 -11.48
N GLU A 35 -1.75 2.05 -12.01
CA GLU A 35 -1.08 1.18 -12.99
C GLU A 35 -0.63 1.99 -14.20
N ARG A 36 -1.52 2.80 -14.78
CA ARG A 36 -1.22 3.67 -15.92
C ARG A 36 -0.10 4.66 -15.61
N LEU A 37 -0.11 5.23 -14.39
CA LEU A 37 0.95 6.14 -13.94
C LEU A 37 2.29 5.41 -13.81
N CYS A 38 2.31 4.22 -13.22
CA CYS A 38 3.50 3.39 -13.09
C CYS A 38 4.10 3.03 -14.46
N LEU A 39 3.25 2.60 -15.41
CA LEU A 39 3.68 2.30 -16.78
C LEU A 39 4.22 3.55 -17.49
N LYS A 40 3.59 4.70 -17.30
CA LYS A 40 4.10 5.98 -17.85
C LYS A 40 5.47 6.32 -17.29
N LEU A 41 5.71 6.14 -16.00
CA LEU A 41 7.02 6.35 -15.37
C LEU A 41 8.07 5.42 -15.94
N LEU A 42 7.75 4.14 -16.13
CA LEU A 42 8.65 3.16 -16.75
C LEU A 42 9.07 3.55 -18.18
N LEU A 43 8.10 4.02 -18.97
CA LEU A 43 8.36 4.37 -20.39
C LEU A 43 9.09 5.71 -20.56
N GLN A 44 8.80 6.71 -19.72
CA GLN A 44 9.30 8.06 -19.92
C GLN A 44 10.57 8.39 -19.14
N GLN A 45 10.78 7.76 -17.99
CA GLN A 45 11.86 8.15 -17.07
C GLN A 45 13.07 7.21 -17.11
N GLN A 46 12.98 6.06 -17.81
CA GLN A 46 14.02 5.01 -17.82
C GLN A 46 14.60 4.76 -16.42
N PRO A 47 13.75 4.35 -15.46
CA PRO A 47 14.13 4.29 -14.06
C PRO A 47 15.29 3.32 -13.84
N VAL A 48 16.24 3.71 -13.00
CA VAL A 48 17.33 2.84 -12.56
C VAL A 48 16.81 1.72 -11.65
N ALA A 49 17.62 0.72 -11.39
CA ALA A 49 17.23 -0.50 -10.68
C ALA A 49 16.44 -0.25 -9.37
N ARG A 50 16.79 0.80 -8.62
CA ARG A 50 16.10 1.19 -7.38
C ARG A 50 14.66 1.67 -7.66
N ASP A 51 14.48 2.55 -8.62
CA ASP A 51 13.16 3.09 -8.96
C ASP A 51 12.28 2.04 -9.62
N LEU A 52 12.87 1.14 -10.39
CA LEU A 52 12.18 -0.01 -10.95
C LEU A 52 11.60 -0.91 -9.86
N ARG A 53 12.37 -1.18 -8.78
CA ARG A 53 11.88 -1.96 -7.64
C ARG A 53 10.71 -1.27 -6.93
N ARG A 54 10.76 0.07 -6.76
CA ARG A 54 9.68 0.85 -6.16
C ARG A 54 8.39 0.79 -6.98
N ILE A 55 8.51 0.97 -8.29
CA ILE A 55 7.36 0.89 -9.20
C ILE A 55 6.76 -0.53 -9.17
N SER A 56 7.60 -1.57 -9.20
CA SER A 56 7.14 -2.96 -9.07
C SER A 56 6.43 -3.23 -7.73
N ALA A 57 6.96 -2.70 -6.62
CA ALA A 57 6.33 -2.84 -5.32
C ALA A 57 4.97 -2.12 -5.26
N ALA A 58 4.88 -0.91 -5.83
CA ALA A 58 3.63 -0.17 -5.91
C ALA A 58 2.57 -0.92 -6.74
N LEU A 59 2.94 -1.44 -7.91
CA LEU A 59 2.07 -2.27 -8.75
C LEU A 59 1.56 -3.50 -7.99
N LYS A 60 2.45 -4.20 -7.27
CA LYS A 60 2.05 -5.36 -6.47
C LYS A 60 1.09 -4.98 -5.35
N MET A 61 1.35 -3.87 -4.67
CA MET A 61 0.52 -3.41 -3.56
C MET A 61 -0.89 -3.01 -4.02
N ILE A 62 -1.01 -2.28 -5.14
CA ILE A 62 -2.34 -1.86 -5.64
C ILE A 62 -3.19 -3.07 -6.06
N THR A 63 -2.58 -4.07 -6.71
CA THR A 63 -3.30 -5.31 -7.07
C THR A 63 -3.75 -6.09 -5.82
N ASP A 64 -2.92 -6.16 -4.78
CA ASP A 64 -3.34 -6.81 -3.53
C ASP A 64 -4.45 -6.00 -2.80
N MET A 65 -4.47 -4.67 -2.92
CA MET A 65 -5.54 -3.81 -2.37
C MET A 65 -6.86 -3.96 -3.13
N GLU A 66 -6.82 -4.01 -4.45
CA GLU A 66 -7.98 -4.28 -5.29
C GLU A 66 -8.58 -5.65 -4.94
N ARG A 67 -7.79 -6.71 -4.83
CA ARG A 67 -8.27 -8.04 -4.41
C ARG A 67 -8.94 -8.04 -3.04
N ILE A 68 -8.54 -7.17 -2.12
CA ILE A 68 -9.23 -6.99 -0.85
C ILE A 68 -10.57 -6.29 -1.07
N GLY A 69 -10.66 -5.34 -1.98
CA GLY A 69 -11.89 -4.70 -2.43
C GLY A 69 -12.87 -5.75 -2.97
N ASP A 70 -12.47 -6.51 -3.98
CA ASP A 70 -13.24 -7.60 -4.57
C ASP A 70 -13.84 -8.54 -3.53
N GLN A 71 -13.02 -9.02 -2.59
CA GLN A 71 -13.50 -9.90 -1.53
C GLN A 71 -14.52 -9.23 -0.60
N THR A 72 -14.43 -7.93 -0.39
CA THR A 72 -15.46 -7.21 0.39
C THR A 72 -16.75 -7.02 -0.40
N SER A 73 -16.65 -6.85 -1.70
CA SER A 73 -17.77 -6.82 -2.64
C SER A 73 -18.49 -8.17 -2.70
N ASP A 74 -17.77 -9.28 -2.82
CA ASP A 74 -18.32 -10.63 -2.75
C ASP A 74 -19.11 -10.89 -1.47
N ILE A 75 -18.57 -10.48 -0.32
CA ILE A 75 -19.27 -10.57 0.97
C ILE A 75 -20.55 -9.72 0.97
N ALA A 76 -20.51 -8.52 0.39
CA ALA A 76 -21.67 -7.66 0.28
C ALA A 76 -22.78 -8.29 -0.60
N GLU A 77 -22.42 -8.96 -1.69
CA GLU A 77 -23.35 -9.72 -2.51
C GLU A 77 -24.01 -10.87 -1.73
N ILE A 78 -23.23 -11.57 -0.90
CA ILE A 78 -23.78 -12.61 -0.01
C ILE A 78 -24.79 -12.00 0.97
N VAL A 79 -24.52 -10.82 1.54
CA VAL A 79 -25.46 -10.12 2.43
C VAL A 79 -26.77 -9.83 1.71
N ILE A 80 -26.70 -9.34 0.46
CA ILE A 80 -27.87 -9.03 -0.36
C ILE A 80 -28.67 -10.30 -0.70
N SER A 81 -27.99 -11.39 -1.10
CA SER A 81 -28.63 -12.63 -1.52
C SER A 81 -29.27 -13.40 -0.37
N THR A 82 -28.65 -13.36 0.83
CA THR A 82 -29.08 -14.19 1.95
C THR A 82 -30.26 -13.60 2.72
N ARG A 83 -30.48 -12.28 2.69
CA ARG A 83 -31.57 -11.55 3.38
C ARG A 83 -31.86 -11.99 4.81
N ARG A 84 -30.90 -12.58 5.50
CA ARG A 84 -31.05 -13.11 6.85
C ARG A 84 -30.32 -12.25 7.87
N ASN A 85 -30.99 -11.91 8.97
CA ASN A 85 -30.30 -11.46 10.17
C ASN A 85 -29.39 -12.57 10.65
N THR A 86 -28.10 -12.31 10.62
CA THR A 86 -27.07 -13.29 10.98
C THR A 86 -27.02 -13.46 12.50
N PRO A 87 -26.95 -14.70 13.02
CA PRO A 87 -26.97 -14.93 14.46
C PRO A 87 -25.73 -14.40 15.15
N THR A 88 -25.83 -14.22 16.46
CA THR A 88 -24.90 -13.66 17.46
C THR A 88 -23.45 -14.23 17.45
N GLN A 89 -23.12 -15.19 16.61
CA GLN A 89 -21.78 -15.79 16.50
C GLN A 89 -20.74 -14.93 15.80
N LEU A 90 -21.08 -13.69 15.40
CA LEU A 90 -20.21 -12.81 14.64
C LEU A 90 -19.20 -12.00 15.47
N LYS A 91 -19.10 -12.23 16.79
CA LYS A 91 -18.12 -11.50 17.61
C LYS A 91 -16.69 -11.71 17.10
N LYS A 92 -16.32 -12.97 16.84
CA LYS A 92 -15.01 -13.32 16.29
C LYS A 92 -14.77 -12.72 14.89
N LEU A 93 -15.79 -12.71 14.04
CA LEU A 93 -15.69 -12.10 12.71
C LEU A 93 -15.43 -10.60 12.80
N ASN A 94 -16.05 -9.91 13.78
CA ASN A 94 -15.77 -8.50 14.01
C ASN A 94 -14.33 -8.25 14.48
N GLU A 95 -13.84 -9.07 15.40
CA GLU A 95 -12.47 -9.01 15.89
C GLU A 95 -11.47 -9.25 14.73
N MET A 96 -11.74 -10.24 13.88
CA MET A 96 -10.95 -10.51 12.67
C MET A 96 -10.99 -9.35 11.68
N SER A 97 -12.13 -8.75 11.44
CA SER A 97 -12.30 -7.60 10.54
C SER A 97 -11.52 -6.38 11.03
N VAL A 98 -11.58 -6.10 12.34
CA VAL A 98 -10.81 -4.99 12.95
C VAL A 98 -9.31 -5.26 12.84
N ALA A 99 -8.88 -6.48 13.13
CA ALA A 99 -7.47 -6.88 13.03
C ALA A 99 -6.98 -6.79 11.58
N ALA A 100 -7.74 -7.30 10.60
CA ALA A 100 -7.40 -7.21 9.18
C ALA A 100 -7.30 -5.76 8.71
N SER A 101 -8.28 -4.92 9.05
CA SER A 101 -8.27 -3.49 8.69
C SER A 101 -7.08 -2.76 9.30
N LYS A 102 -6.70 -3.11 10.53
CA LYS A 102 -5.52 -2.56 11.19
C LYS A 102 -4.24 -3.01 10.47
N MET A 103 -4.10 -4.29 10.17
CA MET A 103 -2.92 -4.83 9.46
C MET A 103 -2.70 -4.14 8.12
N VAL A 104 -3.76 -3.99 7.31
CA VAL A 104 -3.67 -3.28 6.01
C VAL A 104 -3.24 -1.83 6.22
N ARG A 105 -3.87 -1.12 7.16
CA ARG A 105 -3.53 0.28 7.44
C ARG A 105 -2.09 0.43 7.89
N ASP A 106 -1.66 -0.37 8.86
CA ASP A 106 -0.31 -0.29 9.42
C ASP A 106 0.73 -0.61 8.35
N SER A 107 0.48 -1.60 7.48
CA SER A 107 1.37 -1.95 6.36
C SER A 107 1.49 -0.81 5.35
N VAL A 108 0.37 -0.22 4.94
CA VAL A 108 0.36 0.90 3.99
C VAL A 108 1.03 2.14 4.60
N THR A 109 0.75 2.46 5.87
CA THR A 109 1.36 3.61 6.55
C THR A 109 2.87 3.43 6.66
N ALA A 110 3.35 2.28 7.12
CA ALA A 110 4.78 2.00 7.23
C ALA A 110 5.49 2.11 5.86
N TYR A 111 4.84 1.63 4.80
CA TYR A 111 5.38 1.76 3.44
C TYR A 111 5.46 3.22 2.98
N LEU A 112 4.39 4.00 3.20
CA LEU A 112 4.32 5.41 2.80
C LEU A 112 5.30 6.29 3.59
N ASP A 113 5.44 6.07 4.90
CA ASP A 113 6.36 6.82 5.76
C ASP A 113 7.81 6.60 5.31
N LYS A 114 8.20 5.35 5.07
CA LYS A 114 9.54 5.02 4.57
C LYS A 114 9.78 5.52 3.16
N LEU A 115 8.78 5.42 2.28
CA LEU A 115 8.87 5.97 0.93
C LEU A 115 9.09 7.49 0.94
N THR A 116 8.42 8.20 1.85
CA THR A 116 8.57 9.65 2.03
C THR A 116 9.96 9.99 2.56
N ALA A 117 10.47 9.24 3.54
CA ALA A 117 11.83 9.40 4.06
C ALA A 117 12.88 9.18 2.96
N MET A 118 12.74 8.11 2.18
CA MET A 118 13.61 7.83 1.03
C MET A 118 13.54 8.94 -0.03
N ALA A 119 12.36 9.41 -0.41
CA ALA A 119 12.20 10.48 -1.40
C ALA A 119 12.86 11.80 -0.94
N THR A 120 12.74 12.11 0.35
CA THR A 120 13.38 13.28 0.98
C THR A 120 14.90 13.13 0.96
N GLY A 121 15.40 11.95 1.34
CA GLY A 121 16.83 11.63 1.32
C GLY A 121 17.42 11.75 -0.09
N VAL A 122 16.78 11.12 -1.08
CA VAL A 122 17.20 11.20 -2.49
C VAL A 122 17.22 12.64 -2.98
N SER A 123 16.21 13.45 -2.67
CA SER A 123 16.18 14.86 -3.05
C SER A 123 17.31 15.68 -2.43
N LYS A 124 17.67 15.37 -1.17
CA LYS A 124 18.83 15.94 -0.47
C LYS A 124 20.14 15.52 -1.16
N MET A 125 20.30 14.23 -1.45
CA MET A 125 21.50 13.69 -2.12
C MET A 125 21.73 14.33 -3.48
N VAL A 126 20.69 14.43 -4.33
CA VAL A 126 20.79 15.07 -5.66
C VAL A 126 21.25 16.53 -5.51
N ARG A 127 20.66 17.27 -4.58
CA ARG A 127 21.06 18.67 -4.33
C ARG A 127 22.50 18.77 -3.87
N ASN A 128 22.87 17.95 -2.88
CA ASN A 128 24.22 17.94 -2.33
C ASN A 128 25.26 17.47 -3.37
N SER A 129 24.94 16.52 -4.23
CA SER A 129 25.80 16.07 -5.33
C SER A 129 26.10 17.20 -6.32
N VAL A 130 25.07 17.96 -6.71
CA VAL A 130 25.23 19.11 -7.60
C VAL A 130 26.10 20.18 -6.92
N THR A 131 25.84 20.49 -5.66
CA THR A 131 26.61 21.48 -4.89
C THR A 131 28.06 21.04 -4.75
N ALA A 132 28.31 19.79 -4.34
CA ALA A 132 29.65 19.23 -4.21
C ALA A 132 30.44 19.30 -5.52
N TYR A 133 29.77 19.02 -6.64
CA TYR A 133 30.40 19.10 -7.95
C TYR A 133 30.74 20.56 -8.37
N VAL A 134 29.80 21.49 -8.17
CA VAL A 134 29.98 22.90 -8.54
C VAL A 134 31.05 23.56 -7.66
N GLU A 135 31.03 23.31 -6.35
CA GLU A 135 31.93 23.91 -5.37
C GLU A 135 33.25 23.14 -5.21
N LYS A 136 33.37 21.96 -5.85
CA LYS A 136 34.48 21.01 -5.71
C LYS A 136 34.73 20.59 -4.26
N ASP A 137 33.64 20.45 -3.49
CA ASP A 137 33.66 20.08 -2.09
C ASP A 137 33.72 18.55 -1.95
N LEU A 138 34.90 18.04 -1.62
CA LEU A 138 35.16 16.61 -1.44
C LEU A 138 34.50 16.05 -0.16
N GLU A 139 34.36 16.85 0.89
CA GLU A 139 33.71 16.40 2.14
C GLU A 139 32.20 16.28 1.95
N LEU A 140 31.59 17.21 1.24
CA LEU A 140 30.17 17.10 0.87
C LEU A 140 29.94 15.91 -0.07
N ALA A 141 30.85 15.64 -1.01
CA ALA A 141 30.75 14.46 -1.88
C ALA A 141 30.79 13.15 -1.09
N ARG A 142 31.66 13.04 -0.07
CA ARG A 142 31.71 11.88 0.84
C ARG A 142 30.44 11.74 1.67
N THR A 143 29.86 12.84 2.13
CA THR A 143 28.58 12.84 2.84
C THR A 143 27.46 12.27 1.97
N VAL A 144 27.43 12.63 0.67
CA VAL A 144 26.45 12.09 -0.26
C VAL A 144 26.59 10.56 -0.43
N MET A 145 27.82 10.05 -0.46
CA MET A 145 28.04 8.59 -0.52
C MET A 145 27.54 7.87 0.73
N ASN A 146 27.73 8.46 1.92
CA ASN A 146 27.23 7.88 3.16
C ASN A 146 25.69 8.00 3.26
N ASP A 147 25.09 9.10 2.78
CA ASP A 147 23.63 9.28 2.72
C ASP A 147 22.99 8.20 1.81
N ASP A 148 23.70 7.66 0.82
CA ASP A 148 23.22 6.57 -0.05
C ASP A 148 23.06 5.26 0.70
N ASP A 149 24.02 4.92 1.56
CA ASP A 149 23.95 3.73 2.41
C ASP A 149 22.72 3.76 3.34
N GLU A 150 22.42 4.92 3.95
CA GLU A 150 21.23 5.10 4.80
C GLU A 150 19.92 4.86 4.03
N ILE A 151 19.87 5.29 2.77
CA ILE A 151 18.69 5.07 1.93
C ILE A 151 18.53 3.60 1.53
N ASP A 152 19.63 2.92 1.30
CA ASP A 152 19.61 1.48 1.03
C ASP A 152 19.17 0.67 2.26
N ASP A 153 19.56 1.08 3.47
CA ASP A 153 19.08 0.51 4.73
C ASP A 153 17.56 0.63 4.88
N TYR A 154 16.97 1.81 4.58
CA TYR A 154 15.50 1.97 4.57
C TYR A 154 14.82 1.03 3.60
N PHE A 155 15.42 0.78 2.44
CA PHE A 155 14.87 -0.16 1.47
C PHE A 155 14.88 -1.59 2.01
N ASP A 156 15.99 -2.00 2.60
CA ASP A 156 16.14 -3.34 3.17
C ASP A 156 15.19 -3.57 4.35
N GLU A 157 15.01 -2.58 5.21
CA GLU A 157 14.02 -2.64 6.28
C GLU A 157 12.57 -2.78 5.76
N ILE A 158 12.19 -2.06 4.71
CA ILE A 158 10.86 -2.20 4.09
C ILE A 158 10.69 -3.62 3.57
N ARG A 159 11.68 -4.16 2.87
CA ARG A 159 11.69 -5.53 2.35
C ARG A 159 11.50 -6.54 3.47
N ASP A 160 12.26 -6.41 4.55
CA ASP A 160 12.24 -7.36 5.67
C ASP A 160 10.92 -7.31 6.44
N GLN A 161 10.32 -6.12 6.62
CA GLN A 161 8.99 -5.99 7.22
C GLN A 161 7.91 -6.68 6.37
N ILE A 162 7.98 -6.55 5.04
CA ILE A 162 7.04 -7.24 4.13
C ILE A 162 7.22 -8.76 4.22
N ILE A 163 8.46 -9.25 4.36
CA ILE A 163 8.75 -10.68 4.51
C ILE A 163 8.24 -11.20 5.85
N GLN A 164 8.42 -10.47 6.95
CA GLN A 164 7.92 -10.84 8.28
C GLN A 164 6.39 -10.94 8.30
N LEU A 165 5.69 -9.98 7.73
CA LEU A 165 4.22 -10.02 7.59
C LEU A 165 3.73 -11.25 6.80
N ARG A 166 4.56 -11.80 5.92
CA ARG A 166 4.29 -13.08 5.22
C ARG A 166 4.62 -14.32 6.07
N GLY A 167 5.61 -14.24 6.96
CA GLY A 167 6.10 -15.37 7.77
C GLY A 167 5.23 -15.72 8.96
N GLU A 168 4.43 -14.80 9.50
CA GLU A 168 3.51 -15.02 10.62
C GLU A 168 2.23 -15.80 10.26
N LYS A 169 2.13 -16.28 9.01
CA LYS A 169 1.04 -17.14 8.52
C LYS A 169 1.43 -18.63 8.50
N LYS A 170 1.99 -19.15 9.61
CA LYS A 170 2.08 -20.60 9.84
C LYS A 170 1.38 -21.02 11.12
#